data_4e2eff5893c2a5b285d27fd1214654df
#
_entry.id   4e2eff5893c2a5b285d27fd1214654df
#
_cell.length_a   1.000
_cell.length_b   1.000
_cell.length_c   1.000
_cell.angle_alpha   90.00
_cell.angle_beta   90.00
_cell.angle_gamma   90.00
#
_symmetry.space_group_name_H-M   'P 1'
#
loop_
_entity.id
_entity.type
_entity.pdbx_description
1 polymer ?
#
loop_
_entity_poly.entity_id
_entity_poly.type
_entity_poly.pdbx_seq_one_letter_code
_entity_poly.pdbx_strand_id
1 'polypeptide(L)'
;MILIGLDPTIANGTNRLGIAISAFSASAGYQSKKINTLPFSIYLGLSSTIGSVIGAMIAVDFDKGMFNRVLAVIMIIIVLLMLFKPKMNVTDIAEQLSGKRLWLSIAAFFVFGIYGGFINAGMGLIMMIWLNYFNKMDLIRTNATKVLVAGIYTIAAIVVFLVNDLIDWKIGLLLAFGNMIGGWISARLSVKKGEGFVKAGMMVMVIIMAIKLWFF
;
A
#
# COMPACT_ATOMS: atom_id res chain seq x y z
N MET A 1 9.34 -13.55 -2.83
CA MET A 1 10.25 -13.73 -1.69
C MET A 1 9.98 -15.05 -0.98
N ILE A 2 8.79 -15.31 -0.46
CA ILE A 2 8.44 -16.60 0.17
C ILE A 2 8.66 -17.77 -0.80
N LEU A 3 8.31 -17.64 -2.09
CA LEU A 3 8.52 -18.66 -3.12
C LEU A 3 10.00 -18.98 -3.43
N ILE A 4 10.94 -18.15 -3.02
CA ILE A 4 12.38 -18.40 -3.13
C ILE A 4 12.99 -18.84 -1.80
N GLY A 5 12.15 -19.23 -0.82
CA GLY A 5 12.58 -19.81 0.44
C GLY A 5 12.89 -18.83 1.56
N LEU A 6 12.59 -17.51 1.41
CA LEU A 6 12.73 -16.60 2.54
C LEU A 6 11.68 -16.90 3.60
N ASP A 7 12.11 -16.79 4.86
CA ASP A 7 11.20 -16.79 6.01
C ASP A 7 10.10 -15.73 5.81
N PRO A 8 8.82 -16.05 6.08
CA PRO A 8 7.71 -15.15 5.85
C PRO A 8 7.83 -13.78 6.55
N THR A 9 8.38 -13.76 7.77
CA THR A 9 8.57 -12.53 8.54
C THR A 9 9.70 -11.69 7.93
N ILE A 10 10.83 -12.32 7.54
CA ILE A 10 11.93 -11.65 6.83
C ILE A 10 11.44 -11.14 5.46
N ALA A 11 10.65 -11.93 4.73
CA ALA A 11 10.06 -11.50 3.45
C ALA A 11 9.15 -10.29 3.63
N ASN A 12 8.36 -10.24 4.71
CA ASN A 12 7.50 -9.11 5.05
C ASN A 12 8.33 -7.85 5.36
N GLY A 13 9.36 -7.96 6.23
CA GLY A 13 10.25 -6.84 6.56
C GLY A 13 11.02 -6.32 5.34
N THR A 14 11.62 -7.23 4.57
CA THR A 14 12.37 -6.92 3.35
C THR A 14 11.53 -6.20 2.30
N ASN A 15 10.27 -6.63 2.12
CA ASN A 15 9.34 -6.02 1.17
C ASN A 15 9.02 -4.55 1.51
N ARG A 16 9.15 -4.15 2.78
CA ARG A 16 8.91 -2.77 3.23
C ARG A 16 9.85 -1.77 2.57
N LEU A 17 11.12 -2.15 2.32
CA LEU A 17 12.07 -1.30 1.61
C LEU A 17 11.55 -0.96 0.21
N GLY A 18 11.10 -1.98 -0.52
CA GLY A 18 10.52 -1.79 -1.85
C GLY A 18 9.25 -0.93 -1.83
N ILE A 19 8.38 -1.12 -0.84
CA ILE A 19 7.14 -0.34 -0.69
C ILE A 19 7.45 1.12 -0.38
N ALA A 20 8.33 1.42 0.58
CA ALA A 20 8.69 2.78 0.95
C ALA A 20 9.27 3.55 -0.24
N ILE A 21 10.25 2.97 -0.91
CA ILE A 21 10.92 3.60 -2.06
C ILE A 21 9.95 3.78 -3.23
N SER A 22 9.11 2.79 -3.54
CA SER A 22 8.05 2.91 -4.54
C SER A 22 7.06 4.03 -4.19
N ALA A 23 6.64 4.10 -2.92
CA ALA A 23 5.66 5.07 -2.45
C ALA A 23 6.18 6.51 -2.56
N PHE A 24 7.42 6.77 -2.13
CA PHE A 24 8.03 8.10 -2.27
C PHE A 24 8.30 8.46 -3.73
N SER A 25 8.78 7.51 -4.54
CA SER A 25 9.00 7.69 -5.96
C SER A 25 7.68 8.01 -6.70
N ALA A 26 6.60 7.27 -6.40
CA ALA A 26 5.28 7.55 -6.94
C ALA A 26 4.74 8.90 -6.46
N SER A 27 4.91 9.25 -5.18
CA SER A 27 4.51 10.54 -4.62
C SER A 27 5.21 11.70 -5.35
N ALA A 28 6.52 11.61 -5.56
CA ALA A 28 7.26 12.57 -6.37
C ALA A 28 6.75 12.63 -7.82
N GLY A 29 6.35 11.48 -8.39
CA GLY A 29 5.71 11.39 -9.69
C GLY A 29 4.38 12.17 -9.77
N TYR A 30 3.52 12.06 -8.75
CA TYR A 30 2.28 12.84 -8.64
C TYR A 30 2.56 14.33 -8.44
N GLN A 31 3.50 14.69 -7.56
CA GLN A 31 3.89 16.08 -7.33
C GLN A 31 4.43 16.74 -8.60
N SER A 32 5.19 16.03 -9.43
CA SER A 32 5.69 16.54 -10.72
C SER A 32 4.54 16.89 -11.70
N LYS A 33 3.34 16.38 -11.45
CA LYS A 33 2.10 16.66 -12.18
C LYS A 33 1.19 17.63 -11.43
N LYS A 34 1.72 18.32 -10.40
CA LYS A 34 0.98 19.30 -9.57
C LYS A 34 -0.22 18.71 -8.81
N ILE A 35 -0.24 17.40 -8.58
CA ILE A 35 -1.25 16.76 -7.74
C ILE A 35 -0.82 16.91 -6.29
N ASN A 36 -1.47 17.85 -5.59
CA ASN A 36 -1.19 18.13 -4.18
C ASN A 36 -2.30 17.55 -3.29
N THR A 37 -1.92 16.79 -2.27
CA THR A 37 -2.82 16.19 -1.29
C THR A 37 -2.51 16.61 0.16
N LEU A 38 -1.60 17.58 0.31
CA LEU A 38 -1.25 18.15 1.60
C LEU A 38 -2.31 19.18 2.07
N PRO A 39 -2.50 19.35 3.37
CA PRO A 39 -1.89 18.64 4.50
C PRO A 39 -2.59 17.33 4.87
N PHE A 40 -3.71 16.98 4.24
CA PHE A 40 -4.57 15.84 4.57
C PHE A 40 -3.77 14.50 4.64
N SER A 41 -2.93 14.23 3.63
CA SER A 41 -2.11 13.00 3.60
C SER A 41 -1.14 12.89 4.77
N ILE A 42 -0.64 14.02 5.30
CA ILE A 42 0.26 14.01 6.47
C ILE A 42 -0.50 13.61 7.73
N TYR A 43 -1.70 14.15 7.95
CA TYR A 43 -2.50 13.78 9.13
C TYR A 43 -2.82 12.27 9.14
N LEU A 44 -3.22 11.73 7.99
CA LEU A 44 -3.49 10.30 7.84
C LEU A 44 -2.21 9.48 7.99
N GLY A 45 -1.10 9.94 7.41
CA GLY A 45 0.21 9.29 7.48
C GLY A 45 0.72 9.18 8.91
N LEU A 46 0.68 10.26 9.69
CA LEU A 46 1.11 10.28 11.09
C LEU A 46 0.26 9.35 11.96
N SER A 47 -1.06 9.38 11.78
CA SER A 47 -1.96 8.45 12.48
C SER A 47 -1.65 6.99 12.13
N SER A 48 -1.48 6.69 10.83
CA SER A 48 -1.10 5.36 10.37
C SER A 48 0.27 4.92 10.87
N THR A 49 1.20 5.85 11.11
CA THR A 49 2.54 5.56 11.64
C THR A 49 2.45 4.93 13.03
N ILE A 50 1.64 5.51 13.92
CA ILE A 50 1.44 4.97 15.27
C ILE A 50 0.85 3.55 15.18
N GLY A 51 -0.18 3.36 14.37
CA GLY A 51 -0.76 2.05 14.13
C GLY A 51 0.24 1.06 13.52
N SER A 52 1.08 1.52 12.58
CA SER A 52 2.05 0.68 11.88
C SER A 52 3.16 0.14 12.80
N VAL A 53 3.59 0.91 13.79
CA VAL A 53 4.53 0.42 14.83
C VAL A 53 3.89 -0.76 15.56
N ILE A 54 2.66 -0.60 16.04
CA ILE A 54 1.93 -1.66 16.76
C ILE A 54 1.79 -2.90 15.86
N GLY A 55 1.35 -2.72 14.62
CA GLY A 55 1.17 -3.83 13.69
C GLY A 55 2.47 -4.55 13.33
N ALA A 56 3.58 -3.81 13.17
CA ALA A 56 4.89 -4.39 12.91
C ALA A 56 5.43 -5.18 14.10
N MET A 57 5.26 -4.67 15.34
CA MET A 57 5.61 -5.40 16.57
C MET A 57 4.84 -6.72 16.67
N ILE A 58 3.53 -6.70 16.41
CA ILE A 58 2.74 -7.95 16.35
C ILE A 58 3.31 -8.91 15.29
N ALA A 59 3.70 -8.41 14.11
CA ALA A 59 4.23 -9.25 13.03
C ALA A 59 5.57 -9.91 13.37
N VAL A 60 6.42 -9.23 14.15
CA VAL A 60 7.72 -9.74 14.59
C VAL A 60 7.56 -10.95 15.51
N ASP A 61 6.62 -10.87 16.47
CA ASP A 61 6.40 -11.90 17.49
C ASP A 61 5.42 -13.00 17.03
N PHE A 62 4.90 -12.90 15.78
CA PHE A 62 3.86 -13.79 15.32
C PHE A 62 4.39 -15.15 14.89
N ASP A 63 3.70 -16.23 15.26
CA ASP A 63 4.06 -17.61 14.84
C ASP A 63 4.09 -17.73 13.31
N LYS A 64 5.19 -18.29 12.79
CA LYS A 64 5.45 -18.37 11.34
C LYS A 64 4.40 -19.21 10.59
N GLY A 65 3.97 -20.31 11.19
CA GLY A 65 2.96 -21.18 10.59
C GLY A 65 1.60 -20.50 10.54
N MET A 66 1.24 -19.79 11.61
CA MET A 66 0.01 -19.03 11.69
C MET A 66 0.07 -17.80 10.76
N PHE A 67 1.23 -17.14 10.62
CA PHE A 67 1.42 -16.01 9.71
C PHE A 67 1.08 -16.39 8.26
N ASN A 68 1.58 -17.54 7.79
CA ASN A 68 1.28 -18.03 6.44
C ASN A 68 -0.21 -18.29 6.22
N ARG A 69 -0.90 -18.87 7.22
CA ARG A 69 -2.35 -19.12 7.14
C ARG A 69 -3.15 -17.81 7.08
N VAL A 70 -2.80 -16.86 7.95
CA VAL A 70 -3.43 -15.52 7.97
C VAL A 70 -3.18 -14.81 6.65
N LEU A 71 -1.96 -14.84 6.13
CA LEU A 71 -1.61 -14.25 4.84
C LEU A 71 -2.44 -14.88 3.71
N ALA A 72 -2.56 -16.23 3.68
CA ALA A 72 -3.36 -16.92 2.66
C ALA A 72 -4.84 -16.51 2.70
N VAL A 73 -5.45 -16.44 3.89
CA VAL A 73 -6.83 -15.99 4.06
C VAL A 73 -7.00 -14.55 3.59
N ILE A 74 -6.09 -13.66 3.98
CA ILE A 74 -6.11 -12.26 3.54
C ILE A 74 -5.98 -12.16 2.01
N MET A 75 -5.09 -12.94 1.39
CA MET A 75 -4.94 -12.96 -0.06
C MET A 75 -6.25 -13.36 -0.77
N ILE A 76 -6.95 -14.37 -0.26
CA ILE A 76 -8.26 -14.78 -0.79
C ILE A 76 -9.28 -13.63 -0.66
N ILE A 77 -9.36 -12.99 0.51
CA ILE A 77 -10.26 -11.85 0.74
C ILE A 77 -9.95 -10.70 -0.24
N ILE A 78 -8.67 -10.40 -0.45
CA ILE A 78 -8.26 -9.35 -1.39
C ILE A 78 -8.66 -9.69 -2.82
N VAL A 79 -8.46 -10.94 -3.25
CA VAL A 79 -8.89 -11.38 -4.59
C VAL A 79 -10.40 -11.23 -4.74
N LEU A 80 -11.19 -11.65 -3.74
CA LEU A 80 -12.64 -11.48 -3.76
C LEU A 80 -13.03 -9.99 -3.82
N LEU A 81 -12.41 -9.13 -3.01
CA LEU A 81 -12.63 -7.68 -3.06
C LEU A 81 -12.24 -7.08 -4.42
N MET A 82 -11.21 -7.59 -5.09
CA MET A 82 -10.84 -7.14 -6.44
C MET A 82 -11.86 -7.56 -7.50
N LEU A 83 -12.43 -8.77 -7.40
CA LEU A 83 -13.47 -9.28 -8.30
C LEU A 83 -14.78 -8.49 -8.14
N PHE A 84 -15.17 -8.22 -6.90
CA PHE A 84 -16.39 -7.47 -6.57
C PHE A 84 -16.14 -5.96 -6.42
N LYS A 85 -15.00 -5.45 -6.93
CA LYS A 85 -14.61 -4.04 -6.81
C LYS A 85 -15.79 -3.13 -7.18
N PRO A 86 -16.31 -2.36 -6.23
CA PRO A 86 -17.37 -1.40 -6.51
C PRO A 86 -16.86 -0.38 -7.54
N LYS A 87 -17.73 0.02 -8.47
CA LYS A 87 -17.38 1.05 -9.46
C LYS A 87 -17.02 2.32 -8.71
N MET A 88 -15.75 2.68 -8.71
CA MET A 88 -15.31 3.95 -8.14
C MET A 88 -15.85 5.07 -9.00
N ASN A 89 -16.84 5.79 -8.49
CA ASN A 89 -17.44 6.89 -9.21
C ASN A 89 -16.51 8.10 -9.15
N VAL A 90 -16.25 8.68 -10.31
CA VAL A 90 -15.80 10.08 -10.39
C VAL A 90 -17.03 10.90 -9.97
N THR A 91 -17.01 11.44 -8.75
CA THR A 91 -18.12 12.23 -8.24
C THR A 91 -17.79 13.71 -8.43
N ASP A 92 -18.72 14.46 -9.02
CA ASP A 92 -18.71 15.92 -9.03
C ASP A 92 -18.98 16.53 -7.63
N ILE A 93 -18.94 15.69 -6.59
CA ILE A 93 -19.14 16.09 -5.20
C ILE A 93 -17.83 16.63 -4.63
N ALA A 94 -17.88 17.78 -3.99
CA ALA A 94 -16.72 18.38 -3.33
C ALA A 94 -16.08 17.42 -2.34
N GLU A 95 -14.75 17.34 -2.36
CA GLU A 95 -13.97 16.50 -1.45
C GLU A 95 -14.20 16.89 0.01
N GLN A 96 -14.29 15.88 0.87
CA GLN A 96 -14.63 16.06 2.28
C GLN A 96 -13.42 15.73 3.15
N LEU A 97 -12.51 16.70 3.24
CA LEU A 97 -11.19 16.55 3.87
C LEU A 97 -11.09 17.27 5.22
N SER A 98 -12.19 17.79 5.77
CA SER A 98 -12.21 18.59 7.00
C SER A 98 -13.33 18.17 7.95
N GLY A 99 -13.35 18.77 9.13
CA GLY A 99 -14.39 18.56 10.14
C GLY A 99 -14.47 17.11 10.64
N LYS A 100 -15.68 16.62 10.90
CA LYS A 100 -15.91 15.27 11.44
C LYS A 100 -15.32 14.15 10.56
N ARG A 101 -15.32 14.34 9.23
CA ARG A 101 -14.78 13.34 8.31
C ARG A 101 -13.26 13.23 8.35
N LEU A 102 -12.56 14.33 8.60
CA LEU A 102 -11.11 14.28 8.86
C LEU A 102 -10.81 13.43 10.09
N TRP A 103 -11.47 13.68 11.22
CA TRP A 103 -11.23 12.93 12.46
C TRP A 103 -11.57 11.45 12.33
N LEU A 104 -12.66 11.11 11.66
CA LEU A 104 -13.00 9.72 11.38
C LEU A 104 -11.98 9.06 10.45
N SER A 105 -11.45 9.79 9.46
CA SER A 105 -10.39 9.28 8.61
C SER A 105 -9.08 9.08 9.37
N ILE A 106 -8.71 9.98 10.28
CA ILE A 106 -7.55 9.82 11.16
C ILE A 106 -7.69 8.55 12.01
N ALA A 107 -8.86 8.33 12.63
CA ALA A 107 -9.13 7.12 13.42
C ALA A 107 -9.10 5.84 12.58
N ALA A 108 -9.71 5.86 11.39
CA ALA A 108 -9.69 4.72 10.47
C ALA A 108 -8.26 4.41 9.98
N PHE A 109 -7.48 5.44 9.68
CA PHE A 109 -6.11 5.28 9.22
C PHE A 109 -5.14 4.81 10.31
N PHE A 110 -5.45 5.07 11.58
CA PHE A 110 -4.76 4.40 12.69
C PHE A 110 -4.95 2.87 12.62
N VAL A 111 -6.20 2.41 12.46
CA VAL A 111 -6.51 0.98 12.32
C VAL A 111 -5.89 0.40 11.04
N PHE A 112 -5.96 1.13 9.93
CA PHE A 112 -5.29 0.77 8.69
C PHE A 112 -3.78 0.68 8.86
N GLY A 113 -3.20 1.56 9.67
CA GLY A 113 -1.79 1.50 10.06
C GLY A 113 -1.44 0.19 10.76
N ILE A 114 -2.25 -0.26 11.73
CA ILE A 114 -2.02 -1.54 12.42
C ILE A 114 -2.01 -2.69 11.41
N TYR A 115 -3.02 -2.79 10.56
CA TYR A 115 -3.08 -3.82 9.53
C TYR A 115 -1.91 -3.67 8.52
N GLY A 116 -1.65 -2.45 8.06
CA GLY A 116 -0.54 -2.13 7.15
C GLY A 116 0.83 -2.44 7.75
N GLY A 117 1.04 -2.20 9.03
CA GLY A 117 2.24 -2.58 9.78
C GLY A 117 2.40 -4.09 9.93
N PHE A 118 1.31 -4.82 10.13
CA PHE A 118 1.31 -6.27 10.28
C PHE A 118 1.62 -7.00 8.97
N ILE A 119 0.80 -6.88 7.94
CA ILE A 119 0.93 -7.63 6.68
C ILE A 119 1.04 -6.75 5.44
N ASN A 120 0.33 -5.62 5.41
CA ASN A 120 0.28 -4.68 4.27
C ASN A 120 -0.35 -5.21 2.97
N ALA A 121 -0.66 -6.49 2.84
CA ALA A 121 -1.27 -7.04 1.64
C ALA A 121 -2.63 -6.39 1.36
N GLY A 122 -2.86 -5.88 0.14
CA GLY A 122 -4.13 -5.26 -0.26
C GLY A 122 -4.47 -3.92 0.41
N MET A 123 -3.60 -3.40 1.28
CA MET A 123 -3.82 -2.14 2.01
C MET A 123 -4.17 -0.98 1.08
N GLY A 124 -3.53 -0.94 -0.08
CA GLY A 124 -3.82 0.07 -1.09
C GLY A 124 -5.27 0.07 -1.58
N LEU A 125 -5.94 -1.06 -1.64
CA LEU A 125 -7.36 -1.16 -2.01
C LEU A 125 -8.26 -0.63 -0.89
N ILE A 126 -7.97 -0.99 0.36
CA ILE A 126 -8.75 -0.54 1.53
C ILE A 126 -8.69 0.99 1.64
N MET A 127 -7.49 1.56 1.54
CA MET A 127 -7.31 3.02 1.52
C MET A 127 -8.05 3.68 0.35
N MET A 128 -7.97 3.10 -0.87
CA MET A 128 -8.67 3.64 -2.03
C MET A 128 -10.18 3.66 -1.82
N ILE A 129 -10.75 2.58 -1.31
CA ILE A 129 -12.19 2.50 -1.02
C ILE A 129 -12.57 3.59 -0.02
N TRP A 130 -11.85 3.71 1.10
CA TRP A 130 -12.15 4.72 2.10
C TRP A 130 -12.07 6.14 1.55
N LEU A 131 -10.96 6.50 0.92
CA LEU A 131 -10.74 7.85 0.40
C LEU A 131 -11.74 8.23 -0.69
N ASN A 132 -12.07 7.31 -1.59
CA ASN A 132 -13.03 7.59 -2.66
C ASN A 132 -14.47 7.63 -2.16
N TYR A 133 -14.92 6.63 -1.37
CA TYR A 133 -16.32 6.59 -0.92
C TYR A 133 -16.60 7.51 0.25
N PHE A 134 -15.73 7.53 1.26
CA PHE A 134 -15.98 8.29 2.48
C PHE A 134 -15.55 9.75 2.35
N ASN A 135 -14.35 10.00 1.82
CA ASN A 135 -13.82 11.36 1.64
C ASN A 135 -14.20 11.99 0.29
N LYS A 136 -14.86 11.27 -0.61
CA LYS A 136 -15.27 11.75 -1.94
C LYS A 136 -14.11 12.25 -2.81
N MET A 137 -12.92 11.70 -2.63
CA MET A 137 -11.75 12.06 -3.43
C MET A 137 -11.83 11.42 -4.82
N ASP A 138 -11.40 12.17 -5.84
CA ASP A 138 -11.19 11.59 -7.16
C ASP A 138 -10.08 10.52 -7.13
N LEU A 139 -10.04 9.67 -8.17
CA LEU A 139 -9.14 8.52 -8.19
C LEU A 139 -7.66 8.89 -8.27
N ILE A 140 -7.32 10.01 -8.92
CA ILE A 140 -5.93 10.46 -9.05
C ILE A 140 -5.44 10.96 -7.69
N ARG A 141 -6.21 11.82 -7.04
CA ARG A 141 -5.88 12.34 -5.71
C ARG A 141 -5.94 11.24 -4.64
N THR A 142 -6.89 10.30 -4.76
CA THR A 142 -6.95 9.10 -3.92
C THR A 142 -5.65 8.29 -4.02
N ASN A 143 -5.14 8.04 -5.24
CA ASN A 143 -3.88 7.32 -5.43
C ASN A 143 -2.68 8.12 -4.91
N ALA A 144 -2.64 9.44 -5.14
CA ALA A 144 -1.58 10.29 -4.64
C ALA A 144 -1.54 10.33 -3.10
N THR A 145 -2.71 10.45 -2.45
CA THR A 145 -2.85 10.38 -0.99
C THR A 145 -2.39 9.03 -0.45
N LYS A 146 -2.90 7.95 -1.03
CA LYS A 146 -2.57 6.57 -0.63
C LYS A 146 -1.06 6.30 -0.66
N VAL A 147 -0.37 6.67 -1.74
CA VAL A 147 1.06 6.38 -1.85
C VAL A 147 1.89 7.20 -0.86
N LEU A 148 1.53 8.47 -0.63
CA LEU A 148 2.22 9.30 0.35
C LEU A 148 2.03 8.76 1.77
N VAL A 149 0.80 8.42 2.14
CA VAL A 149 0.49 7.80 3.45
C VAL A 149 1.23 6.47 3.61
N ALA A 150 1.23 5.63 2.56
CA ALA A 150 1.96 4.35 2.58
C ALA A 150 3.46 4.55 2.79
N GLY A 151 4.07 5.55 2.14
CA GLY A 151 5.47 5.91 2.36
C GLY A 151 5.74 6.29 3.81
N ILE A 152 4.91 7.16 4.39
CA ILE A 152 5.10 7.67 5.75
C ILE A 152 5.04 6.54 6.79
N TYR A 153 3.97 5.74 6.83
CA TYR A 153 3.85 4.71 7.86
C TYR A 153 4.80 3.53 7.64
N THR A 154 5.21 3.25 6.40
CA THR A 154 6.12 2.14 6.12
C THR A 154 7.52 2.39 6.69
N ILE A 155 7.96 3.66 6.80
CA ILE A 155 9.24 3.98 7.48
C ILE A 155 9.24 3.45 8.91
N ALA A 156 8.17 3.68 9.66
CA ALA A 156 8.09 3.20 11.04
C ALA A 156 8.10 1.66 11.12
N ALA A 157 7.40 0.98 10.20
CA ALA A 157 7.47 -0.47 10.11
C ALA A 157 8.90 -0.95 9.79
N ILE A 158 9.61 -0.30 8.85
CA ILE A 158 11.02 -0.63 8.54
C ILE A 158 11.88 -0.56 9.79
N VAL A 159 11.74 0.49 10.60
CA VAL A 159 12.52 0.63 11.85
C VAL A 159 12.27 -0.56 12.78
N VAL A 160 11.02 -0.99 12.96
CA VAL A 160 10.68 -2.15 13.80
C VAL A 160 11.31 -3.43 13.26
N PHE A 161 11.19 -3.72 11.96
CA PHE A 161 11.79 -4.91 11.36
C PHE A 161 13.32 -4.85 11.36
N LEU A 162 13.92 -3.66 11.21
CA LEU A 162 15.36 -3.46 11.22
C LEU A 162 15.96 -3.77 12.60
N VAL A 163 15.36 -3.26 13.68
CA VAL A 163 15.82 -3.50 15.04
C VAL A 163 15.74 -4.97 15.44
N ASN A 164 14.89 -5.74 14.78
CA ASN A 164 14.74 -7.19 14.99
C ASN A 164 15.49 -8.06 13.96
N ASP A 165 16.41 -7.48 13.17
CA ASP A 165 17.21 -8.19 12.16
C ASP A 165 16.38 -8.97 11.11
N LEU A 166 15.18 -8.48 10.78
CA LEU A 166 14.21 -9.11 9.90
C LEU A 166 14.20 -8.49 8.48
N ILE A 167 15.35 -8.01 8.01
CA ILE A 167 15.50 -7.40 6.68
C ILE A 167 16.68 -8.04 5.94
N ASP A 168 16.39 -8.66 4.79
CA ASP A 168 17.43 -9.04 3.82
C ASP A 168 17.75 -7.83 2.93
N TRP A 169 18.88 -7.19 3.20
CA TRP A 169 19.30 -5.98 2.50
C TRP A 169 19.57 -6.20 1.02
N LYS A 170 20.14 -7.35 0.63
CA LYS A 170 20.47 -7.64 -0.75
C LYS A 170 19.22 -7.74 -1.63
N ILE A 171 18.26 -8.52 -1.17
CA ILE A 171 16.98 -8.70 -1.87
C ILE A 171 16.14 -7.40 -1.79
N GLY A 172 16.15 -6.75 -0.63
CA GLY A 172 15.41 -5.52 -0.39
C GLY A 172 15.84 -4.35 -1.27
N LEU A 173 17.15 -4.15 -1.44
CA LEU A 173 17.68 -3.08 -2.29
C LEU A 173 17.42 -3.36 -3.77
N LEU A 174 17.55 -4.61 -4.22
CA LEU A 174 17.22 -4.99 -5.60
C LEU A 174 15.73 -4.73 -5.90
N LEU A 175 14.86 -5.13 -4.98
CA LEU A 175 13.42 -4.87 -5.08
C LEU A 175 13.12 -3.36 -5.08
N ALA A 176 13.78 -2.62 -4.20
CA ALA A 176 13.60 -1.17 -4.05
C ALA A 176 13.98 -0.43 -5.34
N PHE A 177 15.05 -0.83 -6.01
CA PHE A 177 15.47 -0.24 -7.28
C PHE A 177 14.42 -0.44 -8.39
N GLY A 178 13.92 -1.66 -8.56
CA GLY A 178 12.84 -1.94 -9.52
C GLY A 178 11.54 -1.18 -9.19
N ASN A 179 11.18 -1.14 -7.92
CA ASN A 179 9.99 -0.45 -7.43
C ASN A 179 10.10 1.08 -7.53
N MET A 180 11.29 1.65 -7.42
CA MET A 180 11.53 3.07 -7.62
C MET A 180 11.15 3.50 -9.04
N ILE A 181 11.68 2.79 -10.02
CA ILE A 181 11.39 3.07 -11.43
C ILE A 181 9.91 2.84 -11.73
N GLY A 182 9.37 1.70 -11.31
CA GLY A 182 7.96 1.36 -11.51
C GLY A 182 7.01 2.35 -10.85
N GLY A 183 7.28 2.78 -9.62
CA GLY A 183 6.49 3.75 -8.88
C GLY A 183 6.42 5.11 -9.57
N TRP A 184 7.56 5.63 -9.99
CA TRP A 184 7.63 6.90 -10.74
C TRP A 184 6.87 6.86 -12.06
N ILE A 185 7.16 5.84 -12.87
CA ILE A 185 6.54 5.70 -14.22
C ILE A 185 5.03 5.51 -14.07
N SER A 186 4.58 4.62 -13.18
CA SER A 186 3.16 4.33 -13.03
C SER A 186 2.37 5.53 -12.50
N ALA A 187 2.93 6.32 -11.59
CA ALA A 187 2.30 7.55 -11.10
C ALA A 187 2.09 8.56 -12.23
N ARG A 188 3.12 8.81 -13.04
CA ARG A 188 3.04 9.75 -14.16
C ARG A 188 2.09 9.27 -15.28
N LEU A 189 2.09 7.98 -15.58
CA LEU A 189 1.19 7.38 -16.57
C LEU A 189 -0.26 7.38 -16.08
N SER A 190 -0.51 7.16 -14.78
CA SER A 190 -1.84 7.23 -14.18
C SER A 190 -2.47 8.61 -14.38
N VAL A 191 -1.71 9.68 -14.17
CA VAL A 191 -2.18 11.05 -14.42
C VAL A 191 -2.41 11.33 -15.90
N LYS A 192 -1.54 10.80 -16.79
CA LYS A 192 -1.62 11.08 -18.23
C LYS A 192 -2.67 10.27 -18.98
N LYS A 193 -2.79 8.97 -18.67
CA LYS A 193 -3.64 8.00 -19.39
C LYS A 193 -4.92 7.60 -18.65
N GLY A 194 -5.08 8.09 -17.41
CA GLY A 194 -6.21 7.75 -16.57
C GLY A 194 -6.14 6.35 -15.95
N GLU A 195 -7.18 6.02 -15.21
CA GLU A 195 -7.26 4.78 -14.43
C GLU A 195 -7.33 3.51 -15.29
N GLY A 196 -7.96 3.59 -16.45
CA GLY A 196 -8.13 2.42 -17.33
C GLY A 196 -6.82 1.78 -17.75
N PHE A 197 -5.80 2.57 -18.02
CA PHE A 197 -4.47 2.07 -18.38
C PHE A 197 -3.79 1.35 -17.22
N VAL A 198 -3.87 1.91 -16.01
CA VAL A 198 -3.30 1.29 -14.81
C VAL A 198 -3.99 -0.03 -14.50
N LYS A 199 -5.32 -0.06 -14.63
CA LYS A 199 -6.14 -1.26 -14.43
C LYS A 199 -5.81 -2.36 -15.43
N ALA A 200 -5.64 -2.02 -16.71
CA ALA A 200 -5.22 -2.98 -17.73
C ALA A 200 -3.83 -3.56 -17.43
N GLY A 201 -2.86 -2.72 -17.06
CA GLY A 201 -1.51 -3.16 -16.67
C GLY A 201 -1.53 -4.10 -15.46
N MET A 202 -2.34 -3.79 -14.44
CA MET A 202 -2.51 -4.68 -13.27
C MET A 202 -3.12 -6.02 -13.66
N MET A 203 -4.14 -6.04 -14.52
CA MET A 203 -4.76 -7.29 -14.99
C MET A 203 -3.76 -8.17 -15.76
N VAL A 204 -2.97 -7.59 -16.64
CA VAL A 204 -1.93 -8.32 -17.38
C VAL A 204 -0.93 -8.97 -16.42
N MET A 205 -0.44 -8.20 -15.41
CA MET A 205 0.49 -8.74 -14.42
C MET A 205 -0.10 -9.87 -13.57
N VAL A 206 -1.37 -9.73 -13.15
CA VAL A 206 -2.08 -10.79 -12.41
C VAL A 206 -2.22 -12.05 -13.24
N ILE A 207 -2.57 -11.92 -14.53
CA ILE A 207 -2.68 -13.06 -15.46
C ILE A 207 -1.32 -13.75 -15.62
N ILE A 208 -0.23 -12.99 -15.83
CA ILE A 208 1.13 -13.54 -15.94
C ILE A 208 1.52 -14.30 -14.65
N MET A 209 1.22 -13.72 -13.49
CA MET A 209 1.50 -14.38 -12.21
C MET A 209 0.66 -15.64 -12.01
N ALA A 210 -0.63 -15.60 -12.37
CA ALA A 210 -1.52 -16.76 -12.27
C ALA A 210 -1.04 -17.91 -13.17
N ILE A 211 -0.66 -17.61 -14.42
CA ILE A 211 -0.09 -18.60 -15.35
C ILE A 211 1.19 -19.19 -14.77
N LYS A 212 2.10 -18.35 -14.25
CA LYS A 212 3.34 -18.82 -13.65
C LYS A 212 3.10 -19.75 -12.45
N LEU A 213 2.15 -19.41 -11.57
CA LEU A 213 1.78 -20.25 -10.42
C LEU A 213 1.08 -21.55 -10.80
N TRP A 214 0.44 -21.60 -11.98
CA TRP A 214 -0.24 -22.81 -12.47
C TRP A 214 0.72 -23.81 -13.11
N PHE A 215 1.78 -23.33 -13.78
CA PHE A 215 2.70 -24.17 -14.56
C PHE A 215 4.05 -24.43 -13.87
N PHE A 216 4.37 -23.70 -12.81
CA PHE A 216 5.63 -23.80 -12.04
C PHE A 216 5.38 -23.74 -10.54
#